data_e8b42800dae6bddc911426542f739604
#
_entry.id   e8b42800dae6bddc911426542f739604
#
_cell.length_a   1.000
_cell.length_b   1.000
_cell.length_c   1.000
_cell.angle_alpha   90.00
_cell.angle_beta   90.00
_cell.angle_gamma   90.00
#
_symmetry.space_group_name_H-M   'P 1'
#
loop_
_entity.id
_entity.type
_entity.pdbx_description
1 polymer ?
#
loop_
_entity_poly.entity_id
_entity_poly.type
_entity_poly.pdbx_seq_one_letter_code
_entity_poly.pdbx_strand_id
1 'polypeptide(L)'
;MEKLINNDIWIDYAHTPDALSNALDTIKSHCPKSKLRVIFGCGGDRDKDKRAKMGKIASELADSIILTNDNPRSESPESITDDILNGINSEIDIQIIHDRGVAIKTAVTTLREDECLLIAGKGHETTQTIGNKILTFNDKKAALNALI
;
A
#
# COMPACT_ATOMS: atom_id res chain seq x y z
N MET A 1 -9.22 -9.99 3.17
CA MET A 1 -9.37 -8.51 3.11
C MET A 1 -10.34 -8.06 4.17
N GLU A 2 -9.98 -7.01 4.89
CA GLU A 2 -10.82 -6.48 5.96
C GLU A 2 -11.18 -5.02 5.69
N LYS A 3 -12.47 -4.66 5.78
CA LYS A 3 -12.94 -3.29 5.70
C LYS A 3 -13.05 -2.71 7.11
N LEU A 4 -12.54 -1.48 7.31
CA LEU A 4 -12.71 -0.79 8.58
C LEU A 4 -14.14 -0.25 8.69
N ILE A 5 -14.73 -0.36 9.89
CA ILE A 5 -16.13 -0.01 10.13
C ILE A 5 -16.38 1.49 9.85
N ASN A 6 -17.44 1.78 9.10
CA ASN A 6 -17.91 3.13 8.75
C ASN A 6 -16.94 3.95 7.89
N ASN A 7 -15.93 3.32 7.28
CA ASN A 7 -14.98 4.01 6.40
C ASN A 7 -14.71 3.17 5.16
N ASP A 8 -14.39 3.82 4.06
CA ASP A 8 -14.05 3.16 2.81
C ASP A 8 -12.54 2.85 2.79
N ILE A 9 -12.08 2.16 3.82
CA ILE A 9 -10.68 1.76 4.01
C ILE A 9 -10.62 0.25 4.16
N TRP A 10 -9.81 -0.39 3.33
CA TRP A 10 -9.58 -1.84 3.37
C TRP A 10 -8.14 -2.15 3.69
N ILE A 11 -7.92 -3.24 4.39
CA ILE A 11 -6.61 -3.78 4.73
C ILE A 11 -6.53 -5.18 4.16
N ASP A 12 -5.43 -5.49 3.45
CA ASP A 12 -5.25 -6.79 2.82
C ASP A 12 -3.78 -7.22 2.86
N TYR A 13 -3.58 -8.55 2.87
CA TYR A 13 -2.24 -9.13 2.84
C TYR A 13 -1.65 -9.21 1.44
N ALA A 14 -2.32 -8.69 0.42
CA ALA A 14 -1.87 -8.76 -0.99
C ALA A 14 -0.42 -8.26 -1.13
N HIS A 15 0.48 -9.18 -1.40
CA HIS A 15 1.91 -8.89 -1.55
C HIS A 15 2.50 -9.51 -2.83
N THR A 16 1.65 -9.94 -3.74
CA THR A 16 2.00 -10.45 -5.06
C THR A 16 1.25 -9.68 -6.12
N PRO A 17 1.72 -9.66 -7.38
CA PRO A 17 1.00 -8.97 -8.46
C PRO A 17 -0.44 -9.44 -8.61
N ASP A 18 -0.69 -10.76 -8.64
CA ASP A 18 -2.05 -11.30 -8.80
C ASP A 18 -2.95 -10.94 -7.62
N ALA A 19 -2.43 -11.06 -6.39
CA ALA A 19 -3.19 -10.72 -5.20
C ALA A 19 -3.54 -9.23 -5.15
N LEU A 20 -2.60 -8.36 -5.55
CA LEU A 20 -2.85 -6.91 -5.60
C LEU A 20 -3.92 -6.59 -6.66
N SER A 21 -3.82 -7.20 -7.84
CA SER A 21 -4.82 -7.04 -8.89
C SER A 21 -6.22 -7.43 -8.41
N ASN A 22 -6.32 -8.60 -7.78
CA ASN A 22 -7.60 -9.10 -7.25
C ASN A 22 -8.17 -8.18 -6.17
N ALA A 23 -7.34 -7.70 -5.26
CA ALA A 23 -7.78 -6.80 -4.19
C ALA A 23 -8.29 -5.48 -4.75
N LEU A 24 -7.57 -4.88 -5.70
CA LEU A 24 -7.99 -3.64 -6.33
C LEU A 24 -9.29 -3.80 -7.12
N ASP A 25 -9.43 -4.86 -7.89
CA ASP A 25 -10.67 -5.15 -8.63
C ASP A 25 -11.85 -5.35 -7.69
N THR A 26 -11.64 -6.05 -6.57
CA THR A 26 -12.69 -6.28 -5.58
C THR A 26 -13.20 -4.97 -5.01
N ILE A 27 -12.29 -4.07 -4.63
CA ILE A 27 -12.67 -2.76 -4.08
C ILE A 27 -13.40 -1.92 -5.12
N LYS A 28 -12.93 -1.92 -6.36
CA LYS A 28 -13.61 -1.18 -7.45
C LYS A 28 -15.04 -1.66 -7.66
N SER A 29 -15.30 -2.96 -7.49
CA SER A 29 -16.66 -3.49 -7.59
C SER A 29 -17.54 -3.09 -6.40
N HIS A 30 -16.97 -2.88 -5.22
CA HIS A 30 -17.70 -2.39 -4.05
C HIS A 30 -17.93 -0.87 -4.09
N CYS A 31 -17.03 -0.12 -4.71
CA CYS A 31 -17.06 1.34 -4.77
C CYS A 31 -16.95 1.83 -6.22
N PRO A 32 -17.89 1.47 -7.09
CA PRO A 32 -17.72 1.71 -8.54
C PRO A 32 -17.69 3.20 -8.92
N LYS A 33 -18.19 4.07 -8.07
CA LYS A 33 -18.24 5.52 -8.31
C LYS A 33 -17.13 6.29 -7.60
N SER A 34 -16.31 5.60 -6.79
CA SER A 34 -15.25 6.23 -6.02
C SER A 34 -13.91 6.10 -6.73
N LYS A 35 -13.04 7.05 -6.48
CA LYS A 35 -11.63 6.95 -6.86
C LYS A 35 -10.92 6.05 -5.86
N LEU A 36 -9.92 5.31 -6.34
CA LEU A 36 -9.21 4.33 -5.52
C LEU A 36 -7.78 4.77 -5.28
N ARG A 37 -7.42 4.88 -4.00
CA ARG A 37 -6.05 5.11 -3.55
C ARG A 37 -5.48 3.83 -2.97
N VAL A 38 -4.23 3.50 -3.32
CA VAL A 38 -3.56 2.33 -2.77
C VAL A 38 -2.25 2.71 -2.10
N ILE A 39 -2.00 2.11 -0.92
CA ILE A 39 -0.70 2.16 -0.25
C ILE A 39 -0.09 0.78 -0.30
N PHE A 40 1.14 0.66 -0.77
CA PHE A 40 1.88 -0.59 -0.70
C PHE A 40 3.38 -0.36 -0.80
N GLY A 41 4.12 -1.40 -0.49
CA GLY A 41 5.54 -1.51 -0.72
C GLY A 41 5.88 -2.96 -1.04
N CYS A 42 7.14 -3.26 -1.19
CA CYS A 42 7.62 -4.62 -1.40
C CYS A 42 8.68 -4.96 -0.37
N GLY A 43 8.81 -6.26 -0.06
CA GLY A 43 9.83 -6.74 0.88
C GLY A 43 11.24 -6.62 0.31
N GLY A 44 12.18 -6.26 1.18
CA GLY A 44 13.60 -6.33 0.89
C GLY A 44 14.12 -7.75 1.05
N ASP A 45 15.25 -8.04 0.45
CA ASP A 45 15.90 -9.36 0.49
C ASP A 45 14.96 -10.49 0.02
N ARG A 46 14.13 -10.19 -0.97
CA ARG A 46 13.13 -11.09 -1.56
C ARG A 46 13.10 -10.90 -3.07
N ASP A 47 12.19 -11.60 -3.75
CA ASP A 47 12.02 -11.53 -5.19
C ASP A 47 11.80 -10.09 -5.66
N LYS A 48 12.71 -9.59 -6.50
CA LYS A 48 12.66 -8.23 -7.06
C LYS A 48 11.81 -8.15 -8.31
N ASP A 49 11.54 -9.26 -8.99
CA ASP A 49 10.84 -9.26 -10.27
C ASP A 49 9.38 -8.82 -10.12
N LYS A 50 8.79 -9.06 -8.95
CA LYS A 50 7.40 -8.66 -8.69
C LYS A 50 7.23 -7.15 -8.51
N ARG A 51 8.30 -6.40 -8.20
CA ARG A 51 8.22 -4.98 -7.86
C ARG A 51 7.65 -4.13 -9.01
N ALA A 52 8.25 -4.24 -10.19
CA ALA A 52 7.77 -3.51 -11.37
C ALA A 52 6.37 -3.97 -11.78
N LYS A 53 6.08 -5.26 -11.67
CA LYS A 53 4.74 -5.81 -11.98
C LYS A 53 3.66 -5.24 -11.05
N MET A 54 3.95 -5.11 -9.77
CA MET A 54 3.02 -4.52 -8.81
C MET A 54 2.82 -3.03 -9.07
N GLY A 55 3.89 -2.32 -9.42
CA GLY A 55 3.79 -0.92 -9.82
C GLY A 55 2.89 -0.72 -11.04
N LYS A 56 3.06 -1.56 -12.05
CA LYS A 56 2.22 -1.53 -13.25
C LYS A 56 0.75 -1.76 -12.93
N ILE A 57 0.46 -2.80 -12.15
CA ILE A 57 -0.91 -3.14 -11.76
C ILE A 57 -1.55 -2.00 -10.97
N ALA A 58 -0.85 -1.44 -10.00
CA ALA A 58 -1.37 -0.33 -9.22
C ALA A 58 -1.67 0.89 -10.11
N SER A 59 -0.79 1.20 -11.05
CA SER A 59 -0.98 2.34 -11.95
C SER A 59 -2.15 2.16 -12.92
N GLU A 60 -2.48 0.92 -13.26
CA GLU A 60 -3.60 0.62 -14.16
C GLU A 60 -4.95 0.59 -13.45
N LEU A 61 -4.97 0.15 -12.19
CA LEU A 61 -6.22 -0.11 -11.46
C LEU A 61 -6.55 0.92 -10.39
N ALA A 62 -5.58 1.68 -9.88
CA ALA A 62 -5.81 2.72 -8.91
C ALA A 62 -5.74 4.11 -9.55
N ASP A 63 -6.29 5.10 -8.86
CA ASP A 63 -6.27 6.51 -9.30
C ASP A 63 -5.11 7.27 -8.66
N SER A 64 -4.63 6.83 -7.50
CA SER A 64 -3.45 7.38 -6.85
C SER A 64 -2.73 6.31 -6.04
N ILE A 65 -1.42 6.50 -5.86
CA ILE A 65 -0.54 5.52 -5.21
C ILE A 65 0.30 6.24 -4.14
N ILE A 66 0.42 5.60 -2.99
CA ILE A 66 1.45 5.94 -2.00
C ILE A 66 2.37 4.74 -1.87
N LEU A 67 3.64 4.90 -2.20
CA LEU A 67 4.66 3.88 -2.01
C LEU A 67 5.31 4.06 -0.65
N THR A 68 5.39 2.99 0.12
CA THR A 68 5.94 3.02 1.48
C THR A 68 6.72 1.74 1.77
N ASN A 69 7.33 1.67 2.94
CA ASN A 69 8.01 0.45 3.37
C ASN A 69 7.01 -0.66 3.70
N ASP A 70 7.30 -1.85 3.21
CA ASP A 70 6.77 -3.10 3.77
C ASP A 70 7.78 -3.55 4.84
N ASN A 71 8.62 -4.53 4.53
CA ASN A 71 9.78 -4.92 5.34
C ASN A 71 11.04 -4.71 4.49
N PRO A 72 11.67 -3.53 4.51
CA PRO A 72 12.85 -3.29 3.66
C PRO A 72 14.06 -4.15 4.04
N ARG A 73 14.10 -4.64 5.26
CA ARG A 73 15.20 -5.47 5.77
C ARG A 73 16.55 -4.78 5.53
N SER A 74 17.51 -5.44 4.89
CA SER A 74 18.83 -4.86 4.64
C SER A 74 18.90 -4.00 3.39
N GLU A 75 17.85 -3.99 2.55
CA GLU A 75 17.84 -3.16 1.35
C GLU A 75 17.50 -1.71 1.66
N SER A 76 18.01 -0.81 0.85
CA SER A 76 17.63 0.61 0.88
C SER A 76 16.17 0.75 0.48
N PRO A 77 15.33 1.46 1.27
CA PRO A 77 13.95 1.74 0.88
C PRO A 77 13.84 2.42 -0.49
N GLU A 78 14.78 3.29 -0.83
CA GLU A 78 14.82 4.00 -2.12
C GLU A 78 15.02 3.01 -3.28
N SER A 79 15.88 2.02 -3.11
CA SER A 79 16.12 0.99 -4.12
C SER A 79 14.85 0.18 -4.41
N ILE A 80 14.10 -0.16 -3.37
CA ILE A 80 12.84 -0.89 -3.51
C ILE A 80 11.80 -0.05 -4.26
N THR A 81 11.63 1.21 -3.87
CA THR A 81 10.66 2.10 -4.53
C THR A 81 11.05 2.39 -5.97
N ASP A 82 12.34 2.52 -6.28
CA ASP A 82 12.81 2.71 -7.65
C ASP A 82 12.42 1.52 -8.54
N ASP A 83 12.54 0.30 -8.03
CA ASP A 83 12.13 -0.90 -8.76
C ASP A 83 10.62 -0.91 -9.04
N ILE A 84 9.81 -0.48 -8.07
CA ILE A 84 8.37 -0.38 -8.25
C ILE A 84 8.03 0.67 -9.30
N LEU A 85 8.67 1.84 -9.22
CA LEU A 85 8.45 2.95 -10.16
C LEU A 85 8.79 2.58 -11.60
N ASN A 86 9.76 1.68 -11.81
CA ASN A 86 10.12 1.21 -13.15
C ASN A 86 8.95 0.52 -13.88
N GLY A 87 7.94 0.04 -13.17
CA GLY A 87 6.75 -0.54 -13.78
C GLY A 87 5.66 0.46 -14.09
N ILE A 88 5.79 1.70 -13.64
CA ILE A 88 4.75 2.72 -13.77
C ILE A 88 5.07 3.62 -14.95
N ASN A 89 4.24 3.54 -16.01
CA ASN A 89 4.43 4.30 -17.24
C ASN A 89 3.34 5.36 -17.46
N SER A 90 2.48 5.59 -16.47
CA SER A 90 1.38 6.54 -16.57
C SER A 90 1.65 7.78 -15.71
N GLU A 91 0.89 8.85 -15.98
CA GLU A 91 0.96 10.10 -15.22
C GLU A 91 0.05 10.06 -13.98
N ILE A 92 0.01 8.91 -13.31
CA ILE A 92 -0.77 8.76 -12.10
C ILE A 92 -0.14 9.55 -10.95
N ASP A 93 -0.97 10.02 -10.03
CA ASP A 93 -0.50 10.70 -8.81
C ASP A 93 0.19 9.70 -7.89
N ILE A 94 1.48 9.93 -7.63
CA ILE A 94 2.32 9.05 -6.81
C ILE A 94 2.99 9.89 -5.72
N GLN A 95 2.88 9.42 -4.48
CA GLN A 95 3.66 9.94 -3.35
C GLN A 95 4.56 8.82 -2.83
N ILE A 96 5.74 9.18 -2.36
CA ILE A 96 6.68 8.24 -1.73
C ILE A 96 6.85 8.69 -0.29
N ILE A 97 6.39 7.89 0.66
CA ILE A 97 6.50 8.14 2.09
C ILE A 97 7.01 6.85 2.73
N HIS A 98 8.31 6.77 2.96
CA HIS A 98 8.93 5.51 3.42
C HIS A 98 8.45 5.07 4.80
N ASP A 99 8.25 5.98 5.73
CA ASP A 99 7.68 5.64 7.04
C ASP A 99 6.23 5.22 6.88
N ARG A 100 5.96 3.94 7.12
CA ARG A 100 4.63 3.36 6.88
C ARG A 100 3.55 3.98 7.79
N GLY A 101 3.89 4.29 9.02
CA GLY A 101 2.95 4.96 9.93
C GLY A 101 2.56 6.34 9.42
N VAL A 102 3.53 7.11 8.95
CA VAL A 102 3.28 8.43 8.34
C VAL A 102 2.49 8.28 7.05
N ALA A 103 2.81 7.29 6.22
CA ALA A 103 2.10 7.06 4.96
C ALA A 103 0.63 6.75 5.21
N ILE A 104 0.33 5.86 6.15
CA ILE A 104 -1.05 5.50 6.50
C ILE A 104 -1.80 6.70 7.08
N LYS A 105 -1.18 7.43 7.99
CA LYS A 105 -1.79 8.64 8.56
C LYS A 105 -2.10 9.66 7.48
N THR A 106 -1.17 9.92 6.57
CA THR A 106 -1.37 10.85 5.45
C THR A 106 -2.52 10.40 4.57
N ALA A 107 -2.54 9.12 4.20
CA ALA A 107 -3.58 8.59 3.33
C ALA A 107 -4.98 8.68 3.96
N VAL A 108 -5.08 8.36 5.26
CA VAL A 108 -6.37 8.37 5.98
C VAL A 108 -6.87 9.81 6.19
N THR A 109 -5.99 10.71 6.62
CA THR A 109 -6.39 12.10 6.94
C THR A 109 -6.68 12.94 5.69
N THR A 110 -6.14 12.56 4.53
CA THR A 110 -6.39 13.27 3.26
C THR A 110 -7.40 12.57 2.36
N LEU A 111 -7.96 11.44 2.81
CA LEU A 111 -8.94 10.70 2.04
C LEU A 111 -10.23 11.52 1.90
N ARG A 112 -10.71 11.66 0.66
CA ARG A 112 -11.94 12.40 0.36
C ARG A 112 -13.15 11.48 0.42
N GLU A 113 -14.36 12.08 0.50
CA GLU A 113 -15.61 11.32 0.54
C GLU A 113 -15.84 10.47 -0.71
N ASP A 114 -15.31 10.89 -1.85
CA ASP A 114 -15.41 10.16 -3.13
C ASP A 114 -14.25 9.20 -3.36
N GLU A 115 -13.47 8.89 -2.34
CA GLU A 115 -12.29 8.01 -2.44
C GLU A 115 -12.41 6.79 -1.54
N CYS A 116 -11.83 5.68 -2.02
CA CYS A 116 -11.60 4.46 -1.26
C CYS A 116 -10.09 4.28 -1.08
N LEU A 117 -9.68 3.61 -0.01
CA LEU A 117 -8.28 3.35 0.31
C LEU A 117 -8.04 1.86 0.51
N LEU A 118 -7.03 1.33 -0.15
CA LEU A 118 -6.49 -0.01 0.13
C LEU A 118 -5.10 0.13 0.73
N ILE A 119 -4.90 -0.47 1.91
CA ILE A 119 -3.59 -0.62 2.54
C ILE A 119 -3.18 -2.08 2.32
N ALA A 120 -2.19 -2.31 1.46
CA ALA A 120 -1.84 -3.64 0.99
C ALA A 120 -0.44 -4.07 1.44
N GLY A 121 -0.26 -5.37 1.57
CA GLY A 121 1.02 -6.03 1.74
C GLY A 121 1.23 -6.71 3.08
N LYS A 122 0.80 -6.12 4.18
CA LYS A 122 1.06 -6.65 5.52
C LYS A 122 -0.15 -7.32 6.17
N GLY A 123 -1.37 -6.89 5.81
CA GLY A 123 -2.58 -7.46 6.40
C GLY A 123 -2.56 -7.38 7.92
N HIS A 124 -2.62 -8.52 8.59
CA HIS A 124 -2.64 -8.63 10.05
C HIS A 124 -1.25 -8.77 10.69
N GLU A 125 -0.17 -8.62 9.93
CA GLU A 125 1.17 -8.65 10.50
C GLU A 125 1.33 -7.63 11.63
N THR A 126 2.09 -7.99 12.67
CA THR A 126 2.26 -7.16 13.87
C THR A 126 3.67 -6.60 13.99
N THR A 127 4.54 -6.86 13.02
CA THR A 127 5.92 -6.40 13.03
C THR A 127 6.33 -5.81 11.70
N GLN A 128 7.35 -4.95 11.75
CA GLN A 128 8.02 -4.43 10.56
C GLN A 128 9.53 -4.54 10.75
N THR A 129 10.22 -5.11 9.76
CA THR A 129 11.68 -5.30 9.83
C THR A 129 12.38 -4.27 8.97
N ILE A 130 13.14 -3.39 9.60
CA ILE A 130 13.94 -2.33 8.97
C ILE A 130 15.40 -2.53 9.37
N GLY A 131 16.27 -2.84 8.41
CA GLY A 131 17.63 -3.26 8.72
C GLY A 131 17.61 -4.53 9.56
N ASN A 132 18.29 -4.52 10.68
CA ASN A 132 18.28 -5.61 11.65
C ASN A 132 17.37 -5.34 12.86
N LYS A 133 16.49 -4.32 12.76
CA LYS A 133 15.51 -3.99 13.79
C LYS A 133 14.15 -4.57 13.44
N ILE A 134 13.50 -5.16 14.45
CA ILE A 134 12.12 -5.63 14.34
C ILE A 134 11.26 -4.72 15.20
N LEU A 135 10.39 -3.95 14.57
CA LEU A 135 9.53 -2.98 15.23
C LEU A 135 8.12 -3.53 15.35
N THR A 136 7.42 -3.17 16.42
CA THR A 136 5.99 -3.45 16.54
C THR A 136 5.24 -2.49 15.61
N PHE A 137 4.46 -3.06 14.70
CA PHE A 137 3.67 -2.27 13.76
C PHE A 137 2.47 -3.07 13.26
N ASN A 138 1.32 -2.42 13.12
CA ASN A 138 0.12 -3.05 12.59
C ASN A 138 -0.68 -2.03 11.77
N ASP A 139 -1.00 -2.38 10.52
CA ASP A 139 -1.69 -1.49 9.59
C ASP A 139 -3.05 -1.03 10.13
N LYS A 140 -3.83 -1.96 10.69
CA LYS A 140 -5.16 -1.66 11.21
C LYS A 140 -5.10 -0.65 12.35
N LYS A 141 -4.18 -0.86 13.30
CA LYS A 141 -4.01 0.06 14.42
C LYS A 141 -3.59 1.44 13.96
N ALA A 142 -2.67 1.51 12.99
CA ALA A 142 -2.22 2.78 12.43
C ALA A 142 -3.37 3.54 11.77
N ALA A 143 -4.20 2.83 10.99
CA ALA A 143 -5.36 3.43 10.32
C ALA A 143 -6.41 3.89 11.32
N LEU A 144 -6.74 3.08 12.32
CA LEU A 144 -7.71 3.43 13.36
C LEU A 144 -7.25 4.65 14.17
N ASN A 145 -5.96 4.72 14.51
CA ASN A 145 -5.41 5.87 15.22
C ASN A 145 -5.50 7.16 14.39
N ALA A 146 -5.37 7.06 13.08
CA ALA A 146 -5.47 8.22 12.20
C ALA A 146 -6.90 8.75 12.06
N LEU A 147 -7.91 7.93 12.38
CA LEU A 147 -9.33 8.30 12.32
C LEU A 147 -9.84 9.04 13.57
N ILE A 148 -9.05 9.08 14.63
CA ILE A 148 -9.44 9.72 15.90
C ILE A 148 -9.36 11.25 15.81
#